data_44aea6f04ea414f2e71aaa4cdeca1090
#
_entry.id   44aea6f04ea414f2e71aaa4cdeca1090
#
_cell.length_a   1.000
_cell.length_b   1.000
_cell.length_c   1.000
_cell.angle_alpha   90.00
_cell.angle_beta   90.00
_cell.angle_gamma   90.00
#
_symmetry.space_group_name_H-M   'P 1'
#
loop_
_entity.id
_entity.type
_entity.pdbx_description
1 polymer ?
#
loop_
_entity_poly.entity_id
_entity_poly.type
_entity_poly.pdbx_seq_one_letter_code
_entity_poly.pdbx_strand_id
1 'polypeptide(L)'
;MTEYELTRRDALIALGVGGGAIGVGALTWDRLNESEEETAGFTDRQRETLLALAHTIYPSELSEIDAFVERYVVGKATERPEYGREMADALDELDEYARTWEEQAFAALETADRDKLLREFGVDTADPDPEGRSQERVRYYLVNELQYALFTSPTGGELV
;
A
#
# COMPACT_ATOMS: atom_id res chain seq x y z
N MET A 1 23.82 39.71 5.66
CA MET A 1 23.66 38.48 4.83
C MET A 1 22.27 37.94 5.11
N THR A 2 21.37 38.13 4.19
CA THR A 2 20.04 37.54 4.26
C THR A 2 20.14 36.14 3.64
N GLU A 3 20.03 35.11 4.47
CA GLU A 3 19.80 33.77 4.02
C GLU A 3 18.42 33.72 3.34
N TYR A 4 18.41 33.64 2.03
CA TYR A 4 17.20 33.29 1.30
C TYR A 4 16.95 31.82 1.50
N GLU A 5 16.05 31.45 2.40
CA GLU A 5 15.43 30.13 2.37
C GLU A 5 14.60 30.04 1.09
N LEU A 6 15.21 29.45 0.06
CA LEU A 6 14.50 29.05 -1.13
C LEU A 6 13.45 27.99 -0.73
N THR A 7 12.21 28.39 -0.73
CA THR A 7 11.11 27.42 -0.55
C THR A 7 11.11 26.46 -1.74
N ARG A 8 10.62 25.24 -1.54
CA ARG A 8 10.51 24.21 -2.59
C ARG A 8 9.83 24.73 -3.86
N ARG A 9 8.99 25.75 -3.71
CA ARG A 9 8.28 26.44 -4.79
C ARG A 9 9.20 27.32 -5.64
N ASP A 10 10.17 27.97 -5.01
CA ASP A 10 11.16 28.84 -5.70
C ASP A 10 12.18 28.02 -6.50
N ALA A 11 12.52 26.83 -6.01
CA ALA A 11 13.38 25.89 -6.75
C ALA A 11 12.74 25.37 -8.05
N LEU A 12 11.39 25.21 -8.05
CA LEU A 12 10.66 24.80 -9.26
C LEU A 12 10.55 25.91 -10.31
N ILE A 13 10.50 27.17 -9.88
CA ILE A 13 10.45 28.33 -10.79
C ILE A 13 11.84 28.60 -11.41
N ALA A 14 12.91 28.35 -10.66
CA ALA A 14 14.28 28.55 -11.15
C ALA A 14 14.69 27.53 -12.25
N LEU A 15 14.06 26.35 -12.29
CA LEU A 15 14.30 25.33 -13.32
C LEU A 15 13.49 25.53 -14.61
N GLY A 16 12.53 26.46 -14.61
CA GLY A 16 11.64 26.71 -15.75
C GLY A 16 12.13 27.75 -16.78
N VAL A 17 13.23 28.46 -16.54
CA VAL A 17 13.69 29.58 -17.38
C VAL A 17 15.12 29.39 -17.94
N GLY A 18 15.41 28.21 -18.44
CA GLY A 18 16.68 27.93 -19.11
C GLY A 18 16.48 26.93 -20.21
N GLY A 19 16.37 27.43 -21.47
CA GLY A 19 16.08 26.63 -22.64
C GLY A 19 17.04 25.48 -22.90
N GLY A 20 16.49 24.36 -23.30
CA GLY A 20 17.12 23.35 -24.13
C GLY A 20 17.81 22.23 -23.40
N ALA A 21 17.07 21.22 -22.96
CA ALA A 21 17.53 19.84 -22.93
C ALA A 21 16.34 18.88 -22.90
N ILE A 22 16.14 18.22 -23.99
CA ILE A 22 15.28 17.09 -24.20
C ILE A 22 15.71 15.97 -23.24
N GLY A 23 14.84 15.52 -22.34
CA GLY A 23 15.02 14.25 -21.66
C GLY A 23 14.82 14.18 -20.14
N VAL A 24 14.69 15.29 -19.43
CA VAL A 24 14.54 15.26 -17.96
C VAL A 24 13.10 15.49 -17.51
N GLY A 25 12.21 15.91 -18.40
CA GLY A 25 10.83 16.25 -18.08
C GLY A 25 9.93 15.06 -17.79
N ALA A 26 10.20 13.90 -18.39
CA ALA A 26 9.34 12.72 -18.25
C ALA A 26 9.44 12.05 -16.85
N LEU A 27 10.64 12.05 -16.26
CA LEU A 27 10.86 11.42 -14.97
C LEU A 27 10.38 12.26 -13.77
N THR A 28 10.27 13.58 -13.95
CA THR A 28 9.78 14.49 -12.91
C THR A 28 8.25 14.57 -12.88
N TRP A 29 7.59 14.41 -14.02
CA TRP A 29 6.12 14.38 -14.08
C TRP A 29 5.55 13.12 -13.46
N ASP A 30 6.18 11.97 -13.64
CA ASP A 30 5.77 10.70 -13.02
C ASP A 30 5.87 10.76 -11.49
N ARG A 31 6.96 11.35 -10.96
CA ARG A 31 7.11 11.57 -9.52
C ARG A 31 6.22 12.65 -8.93
N LEU A 32 5.85 13.66 -9.72
CA LEU A 32 4.92 14.71 -9.28
C LEU A 32 3.46 14.22 -9.32
N ASN A 33 3.12 13.35 -10.26
CA ASN A 33 1.82 12.68 -10.29
C ASN A 33 1.68 11.64 -9.18
N GLU A 34 2.74 10.91 -8.82
CA GLU A 34 2.73 10.02 -7.65
C GLU A 34 2.49 10.78 -6.33
N SER A 35 2.80 12.09 -6.28
CA SER A 35 2.57 12.94 -5.10
C SER A 35 1.18 13.57 -5.06
N GLU A 36 0.46 13.63 -6.18
CA GLU A 36 -0.86 14.28 -6.27
C GLU A 36 -2.04 13.29 -6.13
N GLU A 37 -1.80 11.98 -6.20
CA GLU A 37 -2.81 10.94 -5.98
C GLU A 37 -2.79 10.34 -4.57
N GLU A 38 -2.16 11.00 -3.60
CA GLU A 38 -2.38 10.76 -2.17
C GLU A 38 -3.80 11.20 -1.73
N THR A 39 -4.79 10.93 -2.56
CA THR A 39 -6.17 11.17 -2.20
C THR A 39 -6.66 10.07 -1.27
N ALA A 40 -6.65 10.36 0.02
CA ALA A 40 -7.17 9.53 1.10
C ALA A 40 -6.34 8.27 1.45
N GLY A 41 -5.09 8.45 1.87
CA GLY A 41 -4.41 7.49 2.73
C GLY A 41 -3.50 6.47 2.04
N PHE A 42 -3.75 6.01 0.82
CA PHE A 42 -2.90 5.05 0.11
C PHE A 42 -2.65 5.50 -1.33
N THR A 43 -1.45 5.21 -1.84
CA THR A 43 -1.13 5.30 -3.28
C THR A 43 -1.87 4.20 -4.04
N ASP A 44 -2.01 4.34 -5.36
CA ASP A 44 -2.62 3.32 -6.20
C ASP A 44 -1.90 1.97 -6.07
N ARG A 45 -0.58 1.97 -6.04
CA ARG A 45 0.22 0.77 -5.83
C ARG A 45 -0.05 0.09 -4.48
N GLN A 46 -0.18 0.84 -3.40
CA GLN A 46 -0.53 0.32 -2.09
C GLN A 46 -1.95 -0.25 -2.08
N ARG A 47 -2.90 0.39 -2.76
CA ARG A 47 -4.27 -0.13 -2.93
C ARG A 47 -4.29 -1.44 -3.72
N GLU A 48 -3.57 -1.51 -4.83
CA GLU A 48 -3.44 -2.74 -5.62
C GLU A 48 -2.85 -3.88 -4.80
N THR A 49 -1.83 -3.61 -3.99
CA THR A 49 -1.24 -4.58 -3.07
C THR A 49 -2.25 -5.05 -2.01
N LEU A 50 -3.00 -4.13 -1.41
CA LEU A 50 -4.03 -4.44 -0.41
C LEU A 50 -5.16 -5.29 -0.99
N LEU A 51 -5.67 -4.92 -2.17
CA LEU A 51 -6.71 -5.68 -2.87
C LEU A 51 -6.23 -7.08 -3.26
N ALA A 52 -5.01 -7.18 -3.80
CA ALA A 52 -4.41 -8.47 -4.13
C ALA A 52 -4.24 -9.38 -2.90
N LEU A 53 -3.86 -8.80 -1.75
CA LEU A 53 -3.79 -9.54 -0.49
C LEU A 53 -5.18 -10.01 -0.05
N ALA A 54 -6.19 -9.15 -0.12
CA ALA A 54 -7.57 -9.51 0.23
C ALA A 54 -8.08 -10.67 -0.66
N HIS A 55 -7.88 -10.59 -1.97
CA HIS A 55 -8.22 -11.68 -2.89
C HIS A 55 -7.44 -12.98 -2.63
N THR A 56 -6.31 -12.91 -1.96
CA THR A 56 -5.52 -14.09 -1.60
C THR A 56 -6.02 -14.77 -0.34
N ILE A 57 -6.45 -13.99 0.66
CA ILE A 57 -6.82 -14.53 1.98
C ILE A 57 -8.32 -14.68 2.22
N TYR A 58 -9.17 -13.98 1.45
CA TYR A 58 -10.62 -14.10 1.58
C TYR A 58 -11.17 -15.33 0.85
N PRO A 59 -12.28 -15.89 1.34
CA PRO A 59 -12.95 -16.98 0.62
C PRO A 59 -13.37 -16.57 -0.78
N SER A 60 -13.24 -17.49 -1.73
CA SER A 60 -13.61 -17.27 -3.13
C SER A 60 -15.10 -17.01 -3.36
N GLU A 61 -15.94 -17.38 -2.40
CA GLU A 61 -17.39 -17.20 -2.39
C GLU A 61 -17.78 -15.74 -2.08
N LEU A 62 -16.84 -14.94 -1.55
CA LEU A 62 -17.09 -13.54 -1.23
C LEU A 62 -17.15 -12.71 -2.51
N SER A 63 -18.29 -12.10 -2.78
CA SER A 63 -18.47 -11.16 -3.87
C SER A 63 -18.10 -9.72 -3.43
N GLU A 64 -17.75 -8.87 -4.40
CA GLU A 64 -17.50 -7.44 -4.17
C GLU A 64 -16.37 -7.15 -3.16
N ILE A 65 -15.31 -7.98 -3.16
CA ILE A 65 -14.15 -7.84 -2.26
C ILE A 65 -13.56 -6.43 -2.31
N ASP A 66 -13.39 -5.87 -3.51
CA ASP A 66 -12.77 -4.54 -3.69
C ASP A 66 -13.59 -3.45 -3.01
N ALA A 67 -14.89 -3.43 -3.25
CA ALA A 67 -15.80 -2.47 -2.61
C ALA A 67 -15.83 -2.64 -1.08
N PHE A 68 -15.75 -3.88 -0.60
CA PHE A 68 -15.69 -4.20 0.82
C PHE A 68 -14.41 -3.66 1.46
N VAL A 69 -13.25 -3.93 0.87
CA VAL A 69 -11.94 -3.47 1.37
C VAL A 69 -11.86 -1.94 1.37
N GLU A 70 -12.28 -1.29 0.30
CA GLU A 70 -12.34 0.18 0.22
C GLU A 70 -13.21 0.76 1.34
N ARG A 71 -14.35 0.19 1.58
CA ARG A 71 -15.29 0.70 2.59
C ARG A 71 -14.80 0.54 4.02
N TYR A 72 -14.33 -0.64 4.38
CA TYR A 72 -14.02 -0.98 5.78
C TYR A 72 -12.55 -0.76 6.13
N VAL A 73 -11.62 -1.17 5.29
CA VAL A 73 -10.19 -1.12 5.60
C VAL A 73 -9.60 0.24 5.23
N VAL A 74 -9.80 0.69 4.00
CA VAL A 74 -9.30 2.02 3.56
C VAL A 74 -10.04 3.13 4.30
N GLY A 75 -11.35 2.99 4.53
CA GLY A 75 -12.12 3.92 5.33
C GLY A 75 -11.55 4.11 6.73
N LYS A 76 -11.25 3.03 7.43
CA LYS A 76 -10.63 3.06 8.77
C LYS A 76 -9.24 3.70 8.76
N ALA A 77 -8.41 3.38 7.77
CA ALA A 77 -7.08 3.95 7.62
C ALA A 77 -7.14 5.47 7.37
N THR A 78 -8.14 5.93 6.62
CA THR A 78 -8.40 7.36 6.38
C THR A 78 -8.84 8.10 7.64
N GLU A 79 -9.70 7.48 8.44
CA GLU A 79 -10.18 8.05 9.72
C GLU A 79 -9.09 8.12 10.80
N ARG A 80 -8.05 7.29 10.67
CA ARG A 80 -6.93 7.17 11.60
C ARG A 80 -5.60 7.35 10.88
N PRO A 81 -5.15 8.59 10.64
CA PRO A 81 -3.99 8.87 9.78
C PRO A 81 -2.67 8.22 10.23
N GLU A 82 -2.44 8.11 11.54
CA GLU A 82 -1.23 7.43 12.05
C GLU A 82 -1.27 5.93 11.76
N TYR A 83 -2.41 5.30 12.03
CA TYR A 83 -2.64 3.90 11.70
C TYR A 83 -2.56 3.64 10.20
N GLY A 84 -3.12 4.55 9.39
CA GLY A 84 -3.06 4.48 7.93
C GLY A 84 -1.64 4.54 7.38
N ARG A 85 -0.76 5.35 7.97
CA ARG A 85 0.67 5.41 7.60
C ARG A 85 1.40 4.11 7.90
N GLU A 86 1.21 3.55 9.10
CA GLU A 86 1.81 2.26 9.47
C GLU A 86 1.32 1.12 8.57
N MET A 87 0.04 1.15 8.20
CA MET A 87 -0.52 0.20 7.24
C MET A 87 0.08 0.38 5.84
N ALA A 88 0.26 1.63 5.38
CA ALA A 88 0.91 1.94 4.12
C ALA A 88 2.36 1.44 4.08
N ASP A 89 3.11 1.64 5.16
CA ASP A 89 4.48 1.13 5.29
C ASP A 89 4.52 -0.41 5.24
N ALA A 90 3.57 -1.09 5.89
CA ALA A 90 3.45 -2.54 5.82
C ALA A 90 3.12 -3.06 4.40
N LEU A 91 2.29 -2.31 3.64
CA LEU A 91 2.01 -2.61 2.22
C LEU A 91 3.26 -2.46 1.36
N ASP A 92 4.06 -1.42 1.59
CA ASP A 92 5.32 -1.22 0.89
C ASP A 92 6.34 -2.32 1.23
N GLU A 93 6.43 -2.74 2.49
CA GLU A 93 7.28 -3.86 2.91
C GLU A 93 6.90 -5.19 2.22
N LEU A 94 5.61 -5.46 2.09
CA LEU A 94 5.12 -6.66 1.39
C LEU A 94 5.43 -6.61 -0.11
N ASP A 95 5.19 -5.48 -0.77
CA ASP A 95 5.47 -5.31 -2.19
C ASP A 95 6.97 -5.33 -2.49
N GLU A 96 7.80 -4.75 -1.62
CA GLU A 96 9.26 -4.80 -1.74
C GLU A 96 9.79 -6.23 -1.59
N TYR A 97 9.23 -7.01 -0.66
CA TYR A 97 9.58 -8.43 -0.53
C TYR A 97 9.26 -9.21 -1.81
N ALA A 98 8.07 -8.98 -2.39
CA ALA A 98 7.69 -9.61 -3.66
C ALA A 98 8.65 -9.23 -4.81
N ARG A 99 8.99 -7.95 -4.94
CA ARG A 99 9.92 -7.46 -5.97
C ARG A 99 11.32 -8.02 -5.81
N THR A 100 11.76 -8.23 -4.59
CA THR A 100 13.09 -8.76 -4.28
C THR A 100 13.21 -10.25 -4.64
N TRP A 101 12.19 -11.04 -4.34
CA TRP A 101 12.25 -12.50 -4.46
C TRP A 101 11.56 -13.05 -5.72
N GLU A 102 10.52 -12.40 -6.21
CA GLU A 102 9.76 -12.81 -7.39
C GLU A 102 10.00 -11.88 -8.61
N GLU A 103 10.79 -10.81 -8.45
CA GLU A 103 11.08 -9.79 -9.48
C GLU A 103 9.82 -9.10 -10.05
N GLN A 104 8.70 -9.18 -9.32
CA GLN A 104 7.41 -8.62 -9.69
C GLN A 104 6.73 -7.94 -8.49
N ALA A 105 5.83 -7.00 -8.77
CA ALA A 105 4.94 -6.45 -7.75
C ALA A 105 4.05 -7.56 -7.16
N PHE A 106 3.76 -7.49 -5.87
CA PHE A 106 2.87 -8.45 -5.21
C PHE A 106 1.53 -8.59 -5.93
N ALA A 107 0.93 -7.47 -6.35
CA ALA A 107 -0.34 -7.46 -7.08
C ALA A 107 -0.27 -8.12 -8.47
N ALA A 108 0.91 -8.16 -9.09
CA ALA A 108 1.11 -8.78 -10.40
C ALA A 108 1.27 -10.31 -10.34
N LEU A 109 1.50 -10.87 -9.16
CA LEU A 109 1.61 -12.33 -8.98
C LEU A 109 0.25 -13.01 -9.10
N GLU A 110 0.25 -14.27 -9.53
CA GLU A 110 -0.92 -15.14 -9.45
C GLU A 110 -1.27 -15.46 -7.98
N THR A 111 -2.53 -15.76 -7.70
CA THR A 111 -3.00 -16.00 -6.31
C THR A 111 -2.20 -17.10 -5.60
N ALA A 112 -1.88 -18.18 -6.30
CA ALA A 112 -1.08 -19.29 -5.75
C ALA A 112 0.35 -18.85 -5.38
N ASP A 113 0.95 -17.98 -6.19
CA ASP A 113 2.30 -17.44 -5.94
C ASP A 113 2.29 -16.44 -4.79
N ARG A 114 1.24 -15.63 -4.65
CA ARG A 114 1.05 -14.75 -3.49
C ARG A 114 0.92 -15.54 -2.19
N ASP A 115 0.12 -16.61 -2.18
CA ASP A 115 -0.04 -17.49 -1.02
C ASP A 115 1.28 -18.16 -0.63
N LYS A 116 2.03 -18.65 -1.61
CA LYS A 116 3.37 -19.18 -1.39
C LYS A 116 4.33 -18.14 -0.82
N LEU A 117 4.37 -16.95 -1.41
CA LEU A 117 5.22 -15.84 -0.96
C LEU A 117 4.92 -15.44 0.49
N LEU A 118 3.64 -15.35 0.88
CA LEU A 118 3.25 -15.04 2.26
C LEU A 118 3.78 -16.07 3.27
N ARG A 119 3.78 -17.35 2.90
CA ARG A 119 4.36 -18.42 3.72
C ARG A 119 5.88 -18.33 3.79
N GLU A 120 6.55 -18.07 2.67
CA GLU A 120 8.01 -17.92 2.62
C GLU A 120 8.47 -16.67 3.38
N PHE A 121 7.69 -15.61 3.36
CA PHE A 121 7.91 -14.42 4.17
C PHE A 121 7.65 -14.69 5.67
N GLY A 122 6.92 -15.75 6.00
CA GLY A 122 6.61 -16.13 7.37
C GLY A 122 5.43 -15.38 7.98
N VAL A 123 4.59 -14.75 7.16
CA VAL A 123 3.42 -13.98 7.62
C VAL A 123 2.36 -14.89 8.26
N ASP A 124 2.22 -16.11 7.75
CA ASP A 124 1.26 -17.11 8.23
C ASP A 124 1.55 -17.59 9.66
N THR A 125 2.83 -17.63 10.03
CA THR A 125 3.30 -18.11 11.35
C THR A 125 3.78 -16.98 12.28
N ALA A 126 3.83 -15.74 11.79
CA ALA A 126 4.26 -14.60 12.59
C ALA A 126 3.25 -14.25 13.69
N ASP A 127 3.77 -13.94 14.87
CA ASP A 127 3.00 -13.26 15.90
C ASP A 127 2.76 -11.80 15.46
N PRO A 128 1.52 -11.31 15.55
CA PRO A 128 1.24 -9.93 15.15
C PRO A 128 1.85 -8.94 16.13
N ASP A 129 2.76 -8.11 15.65
CA ASP A 129 3.40 -7.07 16.45
C ASP A 129 3.54 -5.77 15.63
N PRO A 130 2.93 -4.65 16.07
CA PRO A 130 3.01 -3.38 15.38
C PRO A 130 4.43 -2.77 15.36
N GLU A 131 5.29 -3.15 16.30
CA GLU A 131 6.67 -2.68 16.41
C GLU A 131 7.69 -3.78 16.06
N GLY A 132 7.19 -4.91 15.54
CA GLY A 132 7.98 -6.08 15.19
C GLY A 132 8.72 -5.97 13.86
N ARG A 133 9.21 -7.11 13.39
CA ARG A 133 9.83 -7.24 12.07
C ARG A 133 8.78 -7.14 10.97
N SER A 134 9.22 -7.00 9.72
CA SER A 134 8.34 -6.81 8.57
C SER A 134 7.20 -7.84 8.49
N GLN A 135 7.45 -9.12 8.65
CA GLN A 135 6.41 -10.15 8.63
C GLN A 135 5.41 -10.04 9.80
N GLU A 136 5.86 -9.61 10.97
CA GLU A 136 5.02 -9.38 12.16
C GLU A 136 4.14 -8.15 11.97
N ARG A 137 4.68 -7.08 11.38
CA ARG A 137 3.95 -5.86 11.00
C ARG A 137 2.93 -6.11 9.90
N VAL A 138 3.31 -6.83 8.84
CA VAL A 138 2.39 -7.27 7.77
C VAL A 138 1.25 -8.11 8.36
N ARG A 139 1.56 -9.03 9.28
CA ARG A 139 0.53 -9.80 10.00
C ARG A 139 -0.42 -8.90 10.77
N TYR A 140 0.11 -7.94 11.53
CA TYR A 140 -0.67 -7.03 12.38
C TYR A 140 -1.53 -6.06 11.58
N TYR A 141 -0.91 -5.27 10.69
CA TYR A 141 -1.58 -4.18 9.99
C TYR A 141 -2.41 -4.62 8.78
N LEU A 142 -2.07 -5.73 8.14
CA LEU A 142 -2.73 -6.16 6.90
C LEU A 142 -3.60 -7.40 7.10
N VAL A 143 -3.01 -8.53 7.43
CA VAL A 143 -3.75 -9.80 7.50
C VAL A 143 -4.81 -9.79 8.60
N ASN A 144 -4.43 -9.41 9.81
CA ASN A 144 -5.36 -9.34 10.94
C ASN A 144 -6.44 -8.28 10.70
N GLU A 145 -6.09 -7.14 10.09
CA GLU A 145 -7.07 -6.09 9.78
C GLU A 145 -8.10 -6.55 8.75
N LEU A 146 -7.66 -7.21 7.68
CA LEU A 146 -8.56 -7.79 6.68
C LEU A 146 -9.47 -8.87 7.29
N GLN A 147 -8.92 -9.74 8.13
CA GLN A 147 -9.72 -10.75 8.83
C GLN A 147 -10.70 -10.12 9.82
N TYR A 148 -10.25 -9.13 10.59
CA TYR A 148 -11.12 -8.41 11.53
C TYR A 148 -12.27 -7.72 10.81
N ALA A 149 -12.00 -7.02 9.71
CA ALA A 149 -13.03 -6.38 8.90
C ALA A 149 -14.05 -7.39 8.39
N LEU A 150 -13.62 -8.56 7.92
CA LEU A 150 -14.52 -9.62 7.46
C LEU A 150 -15.43 -10.14 8.59
N PHE A 151 -14.84 -10.53 9.73
CA PHE A 151 -15.59 -11.16 10.82
C PHE A 151 -16.50 -10.20 11.61
N THR A 152 -16.20 -8.89 11.59
CA THR A 152 -16.99 -7.88 12.32
C THR A 152 -18.01 -7.16 11.47
N SER A 153 -17.98 -7.35 10.15
CA SER A 153 -18.92 -6.71 9.21
C SER A 153 -20.19 -7.55 9.03
N PRO A 154 -21.32 -6.91 8.66
CA PRO A 154 -22.53 -7.64 8.26
C PRO A 154 -22.29 -8.58 7.09
N THR A 155 -21.44 -8.18 6.13
CA THR A 155 -21.08 -8.97 4.95
C THR A 155 -20.38 -10.27 5.34
N GLY A 156 -19.46 -10.22 6.29
CA GLY A 156 -18.81 -11.43 6.82
C GLY A 156 -19.75 -12.33 7.63
N GLY A 157 -20.70 -11.73 8.35
CA GLY A 157 -21.70 -12.46 9.10
C GLY A 157 -22.71 -13.25 8.25
N GLU A 158 -22.86 -12.91 6.97
CA GLU A 158 -23.72 -13.65 6.03
C GLU A 158 -23.04 -14.89 5.44
N LEU A 159 -21.72 -15.02 5.63
CA LEU A 159 -20.90 -16.13 5.11
C LEU A 159 -20.69 -17.28 6.13
N VAL A 160 -21.17 -17.14 7.35
CA VAL A 160 -20.96 -18.11 8.44
C VAL A 160 -22.20 -18.96 8.69
#